data_86495b70dfeeee5bbc67bd0923841756
#
_entry.id   86495b70dfeeee5bbc67bd0923841756
#
_cell.length_a   1.000
_cell.length_b   1.000
_cell.length_c   1.000
_cell.angle_alpha   90.00
_cell.angle_beta   90.00
_cell.angle_gamma   90.00
#
_symmetry.space_group_name_H-M   'P 1'
#
loop_
_entity.id
_entity.type
_entity.pdbx_description
1 polymer ?
#
loop_
_entity_poly.entity_id
_entity_poly.type
_entity_poly.pdbx_seq_one_letter_code
_entity_poly.pdbx_strand_id
1 'polypeptide(L)'
;LDLVREMAMAQEENGARILDINMGMNGIDEKEMMKQVIYEVSSTVDCPLCIDTSHIDVMEEALRIYPGRALINSISLESEKIEKMLPIAKKYGAMFVLLPLSDEGLPKDGEEKKHIIETVYDRAMEMGMAHEDIVVDGLVATIGANPEAARECYETIAYCKDVRKLPTICGLSNISFGLPERMYVNTAFLTMAICEGLTMAIANPSQELLMNAAFASDMLLHRPDSDIRYIERMNRLAEQKAEYETVVVKKTPAESTGQKESSGADAIDAIKDHPIFTAV
;
A
#
# COMPACT_ATOMS: atom_id res chain seq x y z
N LEU A 1 21.08 -4.55 4.27
CA LEU A 1 20.18 -3.59 4.94
C LEU A 1 20.30 -2.16 4.37
N ASP A 2 21.45 -1.75 3.78
CA ASP A 2 21.61 -0.41 3.21
C ASP A 2 20.56 -0.09 2.14
N LEU A 3 20.29 -1.04 1.23
CA LEU A 3 19.21 -0.92 0.23
C LEU A 3 17.83 -0.70 0.89
N VAL A 4 17.56 -1.36 2.01
CA VAL A 4 16.30 -1.19 2.75
C VAL A 4 16.14 0.24 3.26
N ARG A 5 17.21 0.83 3.81
CA ARG A 5 17.23 2.23 4.23
C ARG A 5 16.96 3.19 3.07
N GLU A 6 17.70 3.01 1.99
CA GLU A 6 17.55 3.84 0.78
C GLU A 6 16.13 3.79 0.25
N MET A 7 15.53 2.59 0.19
CA MET A 7 14.15 2.41 -0.25
C MET A 7 13.15 3.07 0.72
N ALA A 8 13.32 2.91 2.04
CA ALA A 8 12.44 3.52 3.04
C ALA A 8 12.47 5.06 2.94
N MET A 9 13.66 5.66 2.89
CA MET A 9 13.83 7.10 2.70
C MET A 9 13.20 7.59 1.40
N ALA A 10 13.46 6.89 0.29
CA ALA A 10 12.91 7.27 -1.00
C ALA A 10 11.37 7.22 -1.02
N GLN A 11 10.76 6.23 -0.36
CA GLN A 11 9.30 6.13 -0.27
C GLN A 11 8.71 7.26 0.59
N GLU A 12 9.30 7.56 1.74
CA GLU A 12 8.89 8.67 2.59
C GLU A 12 9.02 10.01 1.86
N GLU A 13 10.15 10.27 1.19
CA GLU A 13 10.37 11.48 0.37
C GLU A 13 9.36 11.62 -0.76
N ASN A 14 8.93 10.51 -1.36
CA ASN A 14 7.90 10.48 -2.40
C ASN A 14 6.47 10.59 -1.86
N GLY A 15 6.29 10.65 -0.53
CA GLY A 15 5.03 10.94 0.12
C GLY A 15 4.28 9.74 0.67
N ALA A 16 4.93 8.59 0.84
CA ALA A 16 4.39 7.49 1.62
C ALA A 16 4.05 7.97 3.04
N ARG A 17 2.95 7.50 3.59
CA ARG A 17 2.49 7.82 4.95
C ARG A 17 2.61 6.65 5.90
N ILE A 18 2.65 5.44 5.37
CA ILE A 18 2.86 4.19 6.07
C ILE A 18 3.77 3.36 5.18
N LEU A 19 4.72 2.62 5.73
CA LEU A 19 5.55 1.68 4.97
C LEU A 19 5.10 0.26 5.23
N ASP A 20 4.75 -0.46 4.17
CA ASP A 20 4.37 -1.86 4.22
C ASP A 20 5.62 -2.74 4.12
N ILE A 21 5.82 -3.62 5.12
CA ILE A 21 7.00 -4.47 5.25
C ILE A 21 6.59 -5.93 5.09
N ASN A 22 7.04 -6.54 3.98
CA ASN A 22 6.85 -7.95 3.68
C ASN A 22 8.20 -8.64 3.47
N MET A 23 8.50 -9.68 4.25
CA MET A 23 9.73 -10.46 4.19
C MET A 23 9.49 -11.92 3.75
N GLY A 24 8.31 -12.24 3.23
CA GLY A 24 7.91 -13.57 2.80
C GLY A 24 8.59 -14.03 1.50
N MET A 25 9.85 -14.40 1.57
CA MET A 25 10.61 -14.93 0.44
C MET A 25 11.11 -16.36 0.69
N ASN A 26 11.06 -17.21 -0.34
CA ASN A 26 11.59 -18.56 -0.26
C ASN A 26 13.09 -18.56 0.08
N GLY A 27 13.47 -19.36 1.08
CA GLY A 27 14.86 -19.55 1.48
C GLY A 27 15.40 -18.50 2.46
N ILE A 28 14.56 -17.63 2.96
CA ILE A 28 14.91 -16.65 4.00
C ILE A 28 14.19 -17.04 5.31
N ASP A 29 14.87 -16.84 6.45
CA ASP A 29 14.22 -16.85 7.76
C ASP A 29 13.43 -15.54 7.89
N GLU A 30 12.14 -15.62 7.58
CA GLU A 30 11.25 -14.46 7.58
C GLU A 30 11.22 -13.76 8.94
N LYS A 31 11.22 -14.53 10.02
CA LYS A 31 11.14 -13.99 11.38
C LYS A 31 12.36 -13.17 11.75
N GLU A 32 13.53 -13.68 11.44
CA GLU A 32 14.78 -12.97 11.71
C GLU A 32 14.93 -11.74 10.80
N MET A 33 14.59 -11.87 9.52
CA MET A 33 14.66 -10.77 8.58
C MET A 33 13.66 -9.67 8.92
N MET A 34 12.42 -10.02 9.28
CA MET A 34 11.39 -9.06 9.70
C MET A 34 11.88 -8.21 10.89
N LYS A 35 12.50 -8.83 11.88
CA LYS A 35 13.08 -8.09 13.02
C LYS A 35 14.13 -7.09 12.58
N GLN A 36 15.08 -7.53 11.78
CA GLN A 36 16.18 -6.68 11.32
C GLN A 36 15.65 -5.50 10.50
N VAL A 37 14.68 -5.74 9.62
CA VAL A 37 14.08 -4.68 8.80
C VAL A 37 13.28 -3.70 9.64
N ILE A 38 12.49 -4.17 10.61
CA ILE A 38 11.75 -3.28 11.53
C ILE A 38 12.71 -2.35 12.28
N TYR A 39 13.80 -2.86 12.86
CA TYR A 39 14.80 -2.03 13.54
C TYR A 39 15.43 -1.02 12.60
N GLU A 40 15.80 -1.47 11.41
CA GLU A 40 16.46 -0.64 10.42
C GLU A 40 15.56 0.49 9.93
N VAL A 41 14.34 0.16 9.52
CA VAL A 41 13.39 1.16 9.00
C VAL A 41 12.93 2.12 10.09
N SER A 42 12.59 1.62 11.29
CA SER A 42 12.16 2.47 12.41
C SER A 42 13.25 3.43 12.91
N SER A 43 14.53 3.14 12.64
CA SER A 43 15.63 4.05 12.98
C SER A 43 15.99 5.02 11.85
N THR A 44 15.42 4.84 10.67
CA THR A 44 15.76 5.58 9.44
C THR A 44 14.69 6.60 9.06
N VAL A 45 13.41 6.28 9.24
CA VAL A 45 12.27 7.11 8.84
C VAL A 45 11.24 7.21 9.97
N ASP A 46 10.41 8.25 9.91
CA ASP A 46 9.34 8.49 10.89
C ASP A 46 8.00 7.87 10.50
N CYS A 47 7.88 7.31 9.28
CA CYS A 47 6.67 6.67 8.82
C CYS A 47 6.28 5.47 9.71
N PRO A 48 5.02 5.35 10.15
CA PRO A 48 4.51 4.16 10.80
C PRO A 48 4.59 2.95 9.87
N LEU A 49 4.62 1.74 10.46
CA LEU A 49 4.79 0.50 9.72
C LEU A 49 3.50 -0.30 9.62
N CYS A 50 3.27 -0.83 8.43
CA CYS A 50 2.35 -1.92 8.15
C CYS A 50 3.18 -3.21 8.11
N ILE A 51 2.79 -4.21 8.91
CA ILE A 51 3.48 -5.48 8.97
C ILE A 51 2.69 -6.48 8.15
N ASP A 52 3.29 -6.94 7.05
CA ASP A 52 2.67 -7.87 6.11
C ASP A 52 3.31 -9.26 6.22
N THR A 53 2.61 -10.15 6.88
CA THR A 53 2.96 -11.57 6.97
C THR A 53 1.73 -12.42 7.24
N SER A 54 1.71 -13.62 6.65
CA SER A 54 0.71 -14.66 6.95
C SER A 54 1.03 -15.48 8.19
N HIS A 55 2.29 -15.42 8.68
CA HIS A 55 2.78 -16.24 9.80
C HIS A 55 2.52 -15.55 11.13
N ILE A 56 1.74 -16.22 11.99
CA ILE A 56 1.28 -15.67 13.28
C ILE A 56 2.44 -15.42 14.24
N ASP A 57 3.42 -16.32 14.29
CA ASP A 57 4.59 -16.19 15.14
C ASP A 57 5.55 -15.08 14.67
N VAL A 58 5.64 -14.83 13.38
CA VAL A 58 6.38 -13.70 12.80
C VAL A 58 5.67 -12.39 13.16
N MET A 59 4.35 -12.34 13.00
CA MET A 59 3.54 -11.17 13.36
C MET A 59 3.68 -10.83 14.84
N GLU A 60 3.52 -11.81 15.73
CA GLU A 60 3.63 -11.55 17.17
C GLU A 60 5.02 -11.05 17.57
N GLU A 61 6.07 -11.59 16.99
CA GLU A 61 7.43 -11.11 17.25
C GLU A 61 7.66 -9.71 16.70
N ALA A 62 7.18 -9.42 15.50
CA ALA A 62 7.25 -8.09 14.90
C ALA A 62 6.56 -7.02 15.76
N LEU A 63 5.34 -7.30 16.21
CA LEU A 63 4.58 -6.40 17.08
C LEU A 63 5.22 -6.20 18.46
N ARG A 64 5.94 -7.20 18.96
CA ARG A 64 6.65 -7.11 20.25
C ARG A 64 7.80 -6.11 20.22
N ILE A 65 8.49 -6.03 19.09
CA ILE A 65 9.71 -5.19 18.96
C ILE A 65 9.42 -3.82 18.35
N TYR A 66 8.34 -3.69 17.56
CA TYR A 66 8.00 -2.42 16.92
C TYR A 66 7.55 -1.38 17.96
N PRO A 67 8.23 -0.23 18.06
CA PRO A 67 7.94 0.75 19.11
C PRO A 67 6.69 1.60 18.83
N GLY A 68 6.10 1.50 17.63
CA GLY A 68 4.92 2.24 17.19
C GLY A 68 3.63 1.43 17.27
N ARG A 69 2.53 2.05 16.84
CA ARG A 69 1.26 1.36 16.61
C ARG A 69 1.24 0.81 15.20
N ALA A 70 1.39 -0.50 15.05
CA ALA A 70 1.42 -1.16 13.76
C ALA A 70 0.04 -1.25 13.09
N LEU A 71 0.04 -1.30 11.77
CA LEU A 71 -1.06 -1.81 10.97
C LEU A 71 -0.73 -3.27 10.58
N ILE A 72 -1.58 -4.22 10.93
CA ILE A 72 -1.41 -5.63 10.56
C ILE A 72 -1.99 -5.84 9.16
N ASN A 73 -1.23 -6.38 8.25
CA ASN A 73 -1.69 -6.81 6.93
C ASN A 73 -1.55 -8.34 6.84
N SER A 74 -2.63 -9.11 6.99
CA SER A 74 -4.01 -8.79 7.21
C SER A 74 -4.69 -9.83 8.12
N ILE A 75 -5.90 -9.55 8.59
CA ILE A 75 -6.74 -10.49 9.31
C ILE A 75 -7.98 -10.77 8.46
N SER A 76 -8.25 -12.05 8.21
CA SER A 76 -9.41 -12.55 7.45
C SER A 76 -10.32 -13.40 8.33
N LEU A 77 -11.42 -13.89 7.75
CA LEU A 77 -12.33 -14.85 8.42
C LEU A 77 -11.79 -16.28 8.43
N GLU A 78 -10.55 -16.49 7.98
CA GLU A 78 -9.88 -17.78 8.12
C GLU A 78 -9.77 -18.15 9.61
N SER A 79 -10.13 -19.36 9.97
CA SER A 79 -10.22 -19.82 11.39
C SER A 79 -8.95 -19.52 12.19
N GLU A 80 -7.79 -19.77 11.60
CA GLU A 80 -6.50 -19.50 12.26
C GLU A 80 -6.26 -18.01 12.51
N LYS A 81 -6.65 -17.15 11.57
CA LYS A 81 -6.50 -15.69 11.69
C LYS A 81 -7.43 -15.11 12.76
N ILE A 82 -8.69 -15.50 12.74
CA ILE A 82 -9.67 -15.04 13.73
C ILE A 82 -9.31 -15.49 15.14
N GLU A 83 -8.89 -16.74 15.29
CA GLU A 83 -8.64 -17.31 16.62
C GLU A 83 -7.31 -16.90 17.24
N LYS A 84 -6.30 -16.61 16.42
CA LYS A 84 -4.94 -16.33 16.89
C LYS A 84 -4.46 -14.91 16.57
N MET A 85 -4.63 -14.43 15.33
CA MET A 85 -4.10 -13.13 14.91
C MET A 85 -4.90 -11.96 15.49
N LEU A 86 -6.24 -12.07 15.52
CA LEU A 86 -7.10 -11.03 16.08
C LEU A 86 -6.83 -10.78 17.58
N PRO A 87 -6.68 -11.81 18.44
CA PRO A 87 -6.22 -11.62 19.82
C PRO A 87 -4.85 -10.96 19.96
N ILE A 88 -3.92 -11.25 19.04
CA ILE A 88 -2.60 -10.62 19.00
C ILE A 88 -2.77 -9.14 18.67
N ALA A 89 -3.57 -8.76 17.67
CA ALA A 89 -3.85 -7.36 17.34
C ALA A 89 -4.37 -6.61 18.58
N LYS A 90 -5.34 -7.18 19.29
CA LYS A 90 -5.86 -6.59 20.55
C LYS A 90 -4.79 -6.48 21.63
N LYS A 91 -3.98 -7.51 21.83
CA LYS A 91 -2.92 -7.56 22.85
C LYS A 91 -1.91 -6.43 22.69
N TYR A 92 -1.52 -6.13 21.46
CA TYR A 92 -0.51 -5.12 21.16
C TYR A 92 -1.10 -3.74 20.79
N GLY A 93 -2.44 -3.61 20.78
CA GLY A 93 -3.12 -2.36 20.41
C GLY A 93 -2.91 -1.96 18.94
N ALA A 94 -2.68 -2.94 18.08
CA ALA A 94 -2.46 -2.73 16.66
C ALA A 94 -3.78 -2.47 15.93
N MET A 95 -3.72 -1.70 14.84
CA MET A 95 -4.75 -1.65 13.81
C MET A 95 -4.61 -2.86 12.89
N PHE A 96 -5.64 -3.19 12.13
CA PHE A 96 -5.52 -4.25 11.13
C PHE A 96 -6.30 -3.98 9.86
N VAL A 97 -5.76 -4.52 8.76
CA VAL A 97 -6.46 -4.64 7.49
C VAL A 97 -7.38 -5.86 7.58
N LEU A 98 -8.68 -5.63 7.45
CA LEU A 98 -9.68 -6.68 7.34
C LEU A 98 -9.72 -7.14 5.88
N LEU A 99 -9.20 -8.33 5.62
CA LEU A 99 -9.21 -8.94 4.29
C LEU A 99 -10.43 -9.85 4.16
N PRO A 100 -11.37 -9.59 3.24
CA PRO A 100 -12.61 -10.36 3.13
C PRO A 100 -12.42 -11.72 2.43
N LEU A 101 -11.64 -12.59 3.08
CA LEU A 101 -11.42 -14.01 2.75
C LEU A 101 -11.92 -14.90 3.90
N SER A 102 -12.21 -16.16 3.59
CA SER A 102 -12.57 -17.18 4.55
C SER A 102 -11.79 -18.48 4.31
N ASP A 103 -12.02 -19.51 5.12
CA ASP A 103 -11.44 -20.85 4.89
C ASP A 103 -11.86 -21.45 3.53
N GLU A 104 -12.96 -20.95 2.93
CA GLU A 104 -13.40 -21.35 1.59
C GLU A 104 -12.67 -20.57 0.46
N GLY A 105 -11.83 -19.60 0.82
CA GLY A 105 -11.08 -18.74 -0.11
C GLY A 105 -11.79 -17.43 -0.42
N LEU A 106 -11.78 -17.05 -1.72
CA LEU A 106 -12.40 -15.83 -2.19
C LEU A 106 -13.93 -15.88 -2.07
N PRO A 107 -14.58 -14.77 -1.68
CA PRO A 107 -16.05 -14.69 -1.66
C PRO A 107 -16.63 -14.91 -3.05
N LYS A 108 -17.77 -15.62 -3.13
CA LYS A 108 -18.48 -15.95 -4.38
C LYS A 108 -19.14 -14.73 -5.02
N ASP A 109 -19.57 -13.80 -4.19
CA ASP A 109 -20.27 -12.59 -4.61
C ASP A 109 -20.14 -11.45 -3.58
N GLY A 110 -20.72 -10.30 -3.88
CA GLY A 110 -20.69 -9.13 -3.00
C GLY A 110 -21.43 -9.32 -1.67
N GLU A 111 -22.43 -10.18 -1.60
CA GLU A 111 -23.16 -10.44 -0.36
C GLU A 111 -22.34 -11.31 0.60
N GLU A 112 -21.66 -12.34 0.06
CA GLU A 112 -20.73 -13.13 0.87
C GLU A 112 -19.55 -12.27 1.34
N LYS A 113 -19.01 -11.39 0.49
CA LYS A 113 -17.97 -10.43 0.86
C LYS A 113 -18.41 -9.54 2.02
N LYS A 114 -19.61 -8.97 1.96
CA LYS A 114 -20.18 -8.17 3.05
C LYS A 114 -20.36 -9.01 4.31
N HIS A 115 -20.86 -10.21 4.19
CA HIS A 115 -21.02 -11.11 5.34
C HIS A 115 -19.70 -11.41 6.06
N ILE A 116 -18.62 -11.63 5.31
CA ILE A 116 -17.27 -11.81 5.88
C ILE A 116 -16.82 -10.56 6.61
N ILE A 117 -16.97 -9.37 5.98
CA ILE A 117 -16.62 -8.08 6.60
C ILE A 117 -17.36 -7.90 7.93
N GLU A 118 -18.70 -8.12 7.92
CA GLU A 118 -19.52 -7.99 9.12
C GLU A 118 -19.08 -8.95 10.23
N THR A 119 -18.82 -10.21 9.88
CA THR A 119 -18.45 -11.24 10.85
C THR A 119 -17.12 -10.92 11.53
N VAL A 120 -16.09 -10.51 10.75
CA VAL A 120 -14.79 -10.14 11.33
C VAL A 120 -14.91 -8.86 12.15
N TYR A 121 -15.67 -7.88 11.67
CA TYR A 121 -15.94 -6.64 12.39
C TYR A 121 -16.59 -6.92 13.76
N ASP A 122 -17.67 -7.68 13.77
CA ASP A 122 -18.40 -8.00 15.01
C ASP A 122 -17.51 -8.75 16.02
N ARG A 123 -16.68 -9.67 15.55
CA ARG A 123 -15.68 -10.36 16.39
C ARG A 123 -14.66 -9.39 17.00
N ALA A 124 -14.18 -8.44 16.22
CA ALA A 124 -13.25 -7.42 16.73
C ALA A 124 -13.94 -6.54 17.81
N MET A 125 -15.19 -6.15 17.59
CA MET A 125 -15.97 -5.37 18.56
C MET A 125 -16.24 -6.17 19.84
N GLU A 126 -16.63 -7.45 19.75
CA GLU A 126 -16.81 -8.36 20.88
C GLU A 126 -15.54 -8.47 21.74
N MET A 127 -14.38 -8.44 21.11
CA MET A 127 -13.09 -8.44 21.79
C MET A 127 -12.72 -7.08 22.39
N GLY A 128 -13.53 -6.04 22.19
CA GLY A 128 -13.33 -4.69 22.69
C GLY A 128 -12.24 -3.92 21.92
N MET A 129 -12.03 -4.21 20.64
CA MET A 129 -11.30 -3.32 19.73
C MET A 129 -12.15 -2.10 19.38
N ALA A 130 -11.53 -1.02 18.95
CA ALA A 130 -12.24 0.17 18.53
C ALA A 130 -12.58 0.09 17.04
N HIS A 131 -13.63 0.81 16.63
CA HIS A 131 -14.02 0.94 15.24
C HIS A 131 -12.87 1.45 14.36
N GLU A 132 -12.10 2.39 14.89
CA GLU A 132 -10.95 3.03 14.24
C GLU A 132 -9.73 2.12 14.09
N ASP A 133 -9.75 0.92 14.69
CA ASP A 133 -8.67 -0.06 14.56
C ASP A 133 -8.74 -0.85 13.24
N ILE A 134 -9.83 -0.70 12.48
CA ILE A 134 -10.15 -1.55 11.33
C ILE A 134 -10.10 -0.76 10.04
N VAL A 135 -9.35 -1.28 9.06
CA VAL A 135 -9.32 -0.81 7.67
C VAL A 135 -9.71 -1.98 6.77
N VAL A 136 -10.71 -1.80 5.92
CA VAL A 136 -11.22 -2.91 5.08
C VAL A 136 -10.51 -2.94 3.73
N ASP A 137 -9.96 -4.11 3.34
CA ASP A 137 -9.44 -4.30 1.99
C ASP A 137 -10.59 -4.46 0.99
N GLY A 138 -10.58 -3.65 -0.07
CA GLY A 138 -11.54 -3.74 -1.16
C GLY A 138 -11.46 -5.05 -1.95
N LEU A 139 -10.41 -5.85 -1.73
CA LEU A 139 -10.14 -7.15 -2.39
C LEU A 139 -10.09 -7.01 -3.91
N VAL A 140 -8.98 -6.48 -4.40
CA VAL A 140 -8.77 -6.23 -5.83
C VAL A 140 -8.33 -7.49 -6.55
N ALA A 141 -9.18 -8.05 -7.40
CA ALA A 141 -8.82 -9.09 -8.36
C ALA A 141 -8.27 -8.46 -9.66
N THR A 142 -7.59 -9.28 -10.48
CA THR A 142 -7.12 -8.80 -11.78
C THR A 142 -8.24 -8.74 -12.81
N ILE A 143 -8.35 -7.62 -13.52
CA ILE A 143 -9.35 -7.43 -14.57
C ILE A 143 -9.16 -8.39 -15.74
N GLY A 144 -7.93 -8.91 -15.94
CA GLY A 144 -7.64 -9.93 -16.94
C GLY A 144 -8.32 -11.28 -16.70
N ALA A 145 -8.61 -11.61 -15.43
CA ALA A 145 -9.30 -12.85 -15.05
C ALA A 145 -10.79 -12.61 -14.72
N ASN A 146 -11.14 -11.45 -14.20
CA ASN A 146 -12.51 -11.08 -13.86
C ASN A 146 -12.82 -9.67 -14.39
N PRO A 147 -13.59 -9.53 -15.48
CA PRO A 147 -13.98 -8.23 -16.04
C PRO A 147 -14.74 -7.32 -15.06
N GLU A 148 -15.38 -7.88 -14.04
CA GLU A 148 -16.13 -7.16 -13.01
C GLU A 148 -15.27 -6.74 -11.80
N ALA A 149 -14.00 -7.13 -11.76
CA ALA A 149 -13.12 -6.96 -10.60
C ALA A 149 -13.08 -5.51 -10.07
N ALA A 150 -13.01 -4.53 -10.96
CA ALA A 150 -13.00 -3.12 -10.58
C ALA A 150 -14.34 -2.71 -9.93
N ARG A 151 -15.46 -3.10 -10.54
CA ARG A 151 -16.81 -2.79 -10.05
C ARG A 151 -17.06 -3.42 -8.68
N GLU A 152 -16.70 -4.68 -8.50
CA GLU A 152 -16.84 -5.38 -7.21
C GLU A 152 -16.03 -4.73 -6.10
N CYS A 153 -14.84 -4.23 -6.43
CA CYS A 153 -14.02 -3.46 -5.48
C CYS A 153 -14.67 -2.12 -5.13
N TYR A 154 -15.16 -1.37 -6.13
CA TYR A 154 -15.84 -0.08 -5.89
C TYR A 154 -17.10 -0.24 -5.04
N GLU A 155 -17.93 -1.25 -5.30
CA GLU A 155 -19.10 -1.57 -4.49
C GLU A 155 -18.73 -1.87 -3.03
N THR A 156 -17.61 -2.55 -2.80
CA THR A 156 -17.07 -2.81 -1.45
C THR A 156 -16.64 -1.52 -0.76
N ILE A 157 -15.91 -0.66 -1.46
CA ILE A 157 -15.46 0.64 -0.95
C ILE A 157 -16.65 1.52 -0.59
N ALA A 158 -17.64 1.64 -1.49
CA ALA A 158 -18.85 2.40 -1.27
C ALA A 158 -19.66 1.86 -0.07
N TYR A 159 -19.78 0.55 0.04
CA TYR A 159 -20.45 -0.07 1.20
C TYR A 159 -19.75 0.27 2.51
N CYS A 160 -18.43 0.13 2.59
CA CYS A 160 -17.66 0.46 3.78
C CYS A 160 -17.81 1.95 4.15
N LYS A 161 -17.71 2.85 3.17
CA LYS A 161 -17.87 4.30 3.36
C LYS A 161 -19.29 4.67 3.80
N ASP A 162 -20.30 4.19 3.10
CA ASP A 162 -21.68 4.72 3.24
C ASP A 162 -22.45 4.03 4.36
N VAL A 163 -22.23 2.75 4.58
CA VAL A 163 -22.95 1.94 5.57
C VAL A 163 -22.17 1.82 6.88
N ARG A 164 -20.92 1.39 6.81
CA ARG A 164 -20.12 1.09 8.01
C ARG A 164 -19.28 2.26 8.50
N LYS A 165 -19.03 3.28 7.67
CA LYS A 165 -18.11 4.40 7.97
C LYS A 165 -16.70 3.93 8.29
N LEU A 166 -16.28 2.83 7.69
CA LEU A 166 -14.94 2.25 7.82
C LEU A 166 -14.01 2.77 6.71
N PRO A 167 -12.75 3.05 7.03
CA PRO A 167 -11.74 3.31 6.03
C PRO A 167 -11.47 2.06 5.19
N THR A 168 -11.01 2.26 3.96
CA THR A 168 -10.73 1.19 3.01
C THR A 168 -9.31 1.28 2.46
N ILE A 169 -8.74 0.13 2.10
CA ILE A 169 -7.42 -0.01 1.49
C ILE A 169 -7.51 -0.92 0.28
N CYS A 170 -6.61 -0.76 -0.69
CA CYS A 170 -6.49 -1.65 -1.84
C CYS A 170 -5.02 -1.88 -2.20
N GLY A 171 -4.66 -3.13 -2.45
CA GLY A 171 -3.45 -3.50 -3.19
C GLY A 171 -3.61 -3.13 -4.66
N LEU A 172 -3.20 -1.91 -5.02
CA LEU A 172 -3.57 -1.27 -6.28
C LEU A 172 -3.13 -2.04 -7.52
N SER A 173 -1.91 -2.58 -7.51
CA SER A 173 -1.32 -3.25 -8.67
C SER A 173 -2.02 -4.53 -9.09
N ASN A 174 -2.84 -5.12 -8.23
CA ASN A 174 -3.54 -6.37 -8.54
C ASN A 174 -4.51 -6.21 -9.71
N ILE A 175 -5.15 -5.04 -9.85
CA ILE A 175 -6.12 -4.80 -10.93
C ILE A 175 -5.57 -5.03 -12.33
N SER A 176 -4.30 -4.70 -12.53
CA SER A 176 -3.64 -4.73 -13.84
C SER A 176 -2.68 -5.92 -14.02
N PHE A 177 -2.70 -6.89 -13.11
CA PHE A 177 -1.77 -8.02 -13.18
C PHE A 177 -1.87 -8.75 -14.52
N GLY A 178 -0.72 -8.98 -15.18
CA GLY A 178 -0.64 -9.61 -16.49
C GLY A 178 -0.91 -8.69 -17.70
N LEU A 179 -1.27 -7.42 -17.51
CA LEU A 179 -1.48 -6.46 -18.58
C LEU A 179 -0.18 -5.71 -18.94
N PRO A 180 -0.02 -5.28 -20.20
CA PRO A 180 1.01 -4.32 -20.57
C PRO A 180 0.65 -2.92 -20.06
N GLU A 181 1.66 -2.03 -19.95
CA GLU A 181 1.48 -0.61 -19.59
C GLU A 181 0.58 -0.39 -18.37
N ARG A 182 0.83 -1.15 -17.32
CA ARG A 182 0.03 -1.26 -16.08
C ARG A 182 -0.26 0.08 -15.42
N MET A 183 0.65 1.05 -15.58
CA MET A 183 0.54 2.38 -14.97
C MET A 183 -0.77 3.08 -15.31
N TYR A 184 -1.20 3.02 -16.55
CA TYR A 184 -2.44 3.69 -16.99
C TYR A 184 -3.67 3.06 -16.33
N VAL A 185 -3.72 1.72 -16.28
CA VAL A 185 -4.83 1.00 -15.63
C VAL A 185 -4.84 1.27 -14.13
N ASN A 186 -3.67 1.20 -13.48
CA ASN A 186 -3.55 1.47 -12.04
C ASN A 186 -3.99 2.91 -11.70
N THR A 187 -3.57 3.89 -12.49
CA THR A 187 -3.92 5.30 -12.27
C THR A 187 -5.41 5.56 -12.45
N ALA A 188 -6.01 5.01 -13.52
CA ALA A 188 -7.44 5.12 -13.76
C ALA A 188 -8.25 4.45 -12.64
N PHE A 189 -7.87 3.22 -12.27
CA PHE A 189 -8.50 2.49 -11.16
C PHE A 189 -8.43 3.25 -9.85
N LEU A 190 -7.25 3.79 -9.48
CA LEU A 190 -7.08 4.59 -8.27
C LEU A 190 -8.01 5.82 -8.26
N THR A 191 -8.07 6.57 -9.36
CA THR A 191 -8.94 7.75 -9.47
C THR A 191 -10.41 7.40 -9.24
N MET A 192 -10.88 6.32 -9.87
CA MET A 192 -12.26 5.84 -9.69
C MET A 192 -12.52 5.34 -8.26
N ALA A 193 -11.57 4.59 -7.69
CA ALA A 193 -11.68 4.10 -6.32
C ALA A 193 -11.71 5.24 -5.29
N ILE A 194 -10.91 6.30 -5.48
CA ILE A 194 -10.95 7.51 -4.64
C ILE A 194 -12.32 8.19 -4.73
N CYS A 195 -12.94 8.24 -5.90
CA CYS A 195 -14.29 8.79 -6.08
C CYS A 195 -15.34 8.00 -5.27
N GLU A 196 -15.21 6.67 -5.24
CA GLU A 196 -16.09 5.80 -4.44
C GLU A 196 -15.80 5.89 -2.93
N GLY A 197 -14.65 6.40 -2.53
CA GLY A 197 -14.32 6.65 -1.12
C GLY A 197 -13.12 5.92 -0.58
N LEU A 198 -12.26 5.37 -1.44
CA LEU A 198 -11.00 4.77 -1.01
C LEU A 198 -10.20 5.77 -0.16
N THR A 199 -9.66 5.28 0.97
CA THR A 199 -8.91 6.09 1.92
C THR A 199 -7.41 5.83 1.88
N MET A 200 -6.99 4.61 1.53
CA MET A 200 -5.59 4.19 1.47
C MET A 200 -5.36 3.30 0.24
N ALA A 201 -4.13 3.30 -0.25
CA ALA A 201 -3.72 2.40 -1.33
C ALA A 201 -2.30 1.87 -1.06
N ILE A 202 -2.12 0.56 -1.19
CA ILE A 202 -0.79 -0.05 -1.24
C ILE A 202 -0.29 0.14 -2.67
N ALA A 203 0.69 1.02 -2.84
CA ALA A 203 1.19 1.44 -4.14
C ALA A 203 2.64 1.92 -4.05
N ASN A 204 3.31 2.02 -5.20
CA ASN A 204 4.65 2.60 -5.26
C ASN A 204 4.55 4.14 -5.37
N PRO A 205 4.97 4.91 -4.35
CA PRO A 205 4.87 6.37 -4.36
C PRO A 205 5.84 7.06 -5.32
N SER A 206 6.83 6.32 -5.86
CA SER A 206 7.73 6.84 -6.90
C SER A 206 7.06 6.95 -8.28
N GLN A 207 5.86 6.42 -8.44
CA GLN A 207 5.10 6.53 -9.68
C GLN A 207 4.43 7.90 -9.78
N GLU A 208 5.11 8.85 -10.42
CA GLU A 208 4.68 10.26 -10.51
C GLU A 208 3.26 10.42 -11.02
N LEU A 209 2.90 9.73 -12.11
CA LEU A 209 1.55 9.81 -12.69
C LEU A 209 0.47 9.38 -11.70
N LEU A 210 0.71 8.26 -11.01
CA LEU A 210 -0.21 7.71 -10.02
C LEU A 210 -0.42 8.69 -8.85
N MET A 211 0.67 9.16 -8.27
CA MET A 211 0.62 10.08 -7.15
C MET A 211 -0.03 11.41 -7.53
N ASN A 212 0.30 11.97 -8.70
CA ASN A 212 -0.30 13.22 -9.16
C ASN A 212 -1.81 13.08 -9.39
N ALA A 213 -2.25 11.93 -9.92
CA ALA A 213 -3.67 11.64 -10.07
C ALA A 213 -4.38 11.54 -8.71
N ALA A 214 -3.75 10.94 -7.69
CA ALA A 214 -4.32 10.88 -6.33
C ALA A 214 -4.52 12.27 -5.73
N PHE A 215 -3.49 13.13 -5.76
CA PHE A 215 -3.58 14.51 -5.25
C PHE A 215 -4.62 15.34 -6.00
N ALA A 216 -4.69 15.19 -7.33
CA ALA A 216 -5.68 15.87 -8.15
C ALA A 216 -7.12 15.39 -7.83
N SER A 217 -7.31 14.09 -7.60
CA SER A 217 -8.60 13.51 -7.22
C SER A 217 -9.08 14.05 -5.88
N ASP A 218 -8.18 14.11 -4.89
CA ASP A 218 -8.50 14.68 -3.57
C ASP A 218 -8.94 16.15 -3.68
N MET A 219 -8.26 16.94 -4.51
CA MET A 219 -8.60 18.34 -4.75
C MET A 219 -9.99 18.48 -5.41
N LEU A 220 -10.30 17.65 -6.42
CA LEU A 220 -11.60 17.66 -7.09
C LEU A 220 -12.74 17.24 -6.17
N LEU A 221 -12.47 16.42 -5.16
CA LEU A 221 -13.43 15.98 -4.15
C LEU A 221 -13.52 16.91 -2.93
N HIS A 222 -12.81 18.05 -2.94
CA HIS A 222 -12.78 19.00 -1.83
C HIS A 222 -12.41 18.37 -0.47
N ARG A 223 -11.49 17.42 -0.48
CA ARG A 223 -10.97 16.86 0.78
C ARG A 223 -10.23 17.93 1.59
N PRO A 224 -10.21 17.84 2.92
CA PRO A 224 -9.53 18.83 3.75
C PRO A 224 -8.08 19.06 3.30
N ASP A 225 -7.68 20.32 3.17
CA ASP A 225 -6.32 20.78 2.78
C ASP A 225 -5.80 20.22 1.43
N SER A 226 -6.69 19.70 0.59
CA SER A 226 -6.29 19.04 -0.66
C SER A 226 -5.71 20.01 -1.70
N ASP A 227 -6.16 21.26 -1.72
CA ASP A 227 -5.64 22.34 -2.56
C ASP A 227 -4.20 22.69 -2.16
N ILE A 228 -3.93 22.84 -0.87
CA ILE A 228 -2.58 23.12 -0.33
C ILE A 228 -1.64 21.97 -0.68
N ARG A 229 -2.06 20.73 -0.37
CA ARG A 229 -1.24 19.53 -0.66
C ARG A 229 -0.95 19.35 -2.15
N TYR A 230 -1.93 19.65 -3.01
CA TYR A 230 -1.72 19.60 -4.46
C TYR A 230 -0.70 20.63 -4.93
N ILE A 231 -0.83 21.89 -4.49
CA ILE A 231 0.08 22.97 -4.84
C ILE A 231 1.50 22.68 -4.36
N GLU A 232 1.66 22.26 -3.10
CA GLU A 232 2.98 21.90 -2.55
C GLU A 232 3.65 20.79 -3.35
N ARG A 233 2.90 19.75 -3.73
CA ARG A 233 3.44 18.67 -4.56
C ARG A 233 3.84 19.17 -5.94
N MET A 234 3.03 19.98 -6.61
CA MET A 234 3.36 20.51 -7.94
C MET A 234 4.60 21.42 -7.88
N ASN A 235 4.74 22.25 -6.85
CA ASN A 235 5.92 23.09 -6.67
C ASN A 235 7.18 22.22 -6.47
N ARG A 236 7.13 21.20 -5.61
CA ARG A 236 8.24 20.25 -5.39
C ARG A 236 8.68 19.58 -6.69
N LEU A 237 7.72 19.12 -7.50
CA LEU A 237 8.02 18.51 -8.80
C LEU A 237 8.66 19.50 -9.78
N ALA A 238 8.23 20.75 -9.79
CA ALA A 238 8.82 21.79 -10.62
C ALA A 238 10.26 22.09 -10.19
N GLU A 239 10.53 22.14 -8.89
CA GLU A 239 11.89 22.33 -8.34
C GLU A 239 12.81 21.16 -8.72
N GLN A 240 12.36 19.92 -8.53
CA GLN A 240 13.13 18.72 -8.91
C GLN A 240 13.46 18.69 -10.42
N LYS A 241 12.52 19.06 -11.28
CA LYS A 241 12.74 19.14 -12.72
C LYS A 241 13.76 20.22 -13.08
N ALA A 242 13.68 21.39 -12.45
CA ALA A 242 14.63 22.48 -12.66
C ALA A 242 16.05 22.12 -12.19
N GLU A 243 16.17 21.42 -11.07
CA GLU A 243 17.47 20.93 -10.58
C GLU A 243 18.08 19.90 -11.55
N TYR A 244 17.25 18.95 -12.02
CA TYR A 244 17.69 17.93 -12.97
C TYR A 244 18.18 18.57 -14.29
N GLU A 245 17.44 19.51 -14.86
CA GLU A 245 17.84 20.24 -16.06
C GLU A 245 19.16 21.00 -15.85
N THR A 246 19.34 21.62 -14.67
CA THR A 246 20.57 22.34 -14.34
C THR A 246 21.79 21.41 -14.26
N VAL A 247 21.61 20.20 -13.72
CA VAL A 247 22.68 19.20 -13.61
C VAL A 247 23.02 18.61 -14.98
N VAL A 248 22.03 18.37 -15.83
CA VAL A 248 22.24 17.85 -17.19
C VAL A 248 22.97 18.86 -18.04
N VAL A 249 22.59 20.15 -18.01
CA VAL A 249 23.27 21.22 -18.77
C VAL A 249 24.73 21.40 -18.32
N LYS A 250 25.03 21.22 -17.02
CA LYS A 250 26.42 21.30 -16.51
C LYS A 250 27.29 20.10 -16.90
N LYS A 251 26.70 18.96 -17.27
CA LYS A 251 27.41 17.72 -17.62
C LYS A 251 27.63 17.55 -19.13
N THR A 252 27.13 18.45 -19.98
CA THR A 252 27.37 18.40 -21.42
C THR A 252 28.54 19.30 -21.80
N PRO A 253 29.78 18.78 -21.94
CA PRO A 253 30.84 19.49 -22.70
C PRO A 253 30.47 19.41 -24.17
N ALA A 254 30.59 20.52 -24.85
CA ALA A 254 30.50 20.53 -26.32
C ALA A 254 31.61 19.65 -26.89
N GLU A 255 31.26 18.46 -27.43
CA GLU A 255 31.94 17.81 -28.53
C GLU A 255 31.30 16.47 -28.89
N SER A 256 30.77 16.44 -30.01
CA SER A 256 30.70 15.55 -31.20
C SER A 256 30.84 14.02 -31.01
N THR A 257 29.98 13.35 -31.78
CA THR A 257 30.07 12.05 -32.47
C THR A 257 29.80 10.79 -31.66
N GLY A 258 28.60 10.28 -31.84
CA GLY A 258 28.29 8.90 -32.22
C GLY A 258 28.73 7.77 -31.30
N GLN A 259 27.89 7.42 -30.34
CA GLN A 259 27.61 6.03 -30.01
C GLN A 259 26.37 6.00 -29.08
N LYS A 260 25.38 5.20 -29.44
CA LYS A 260 24.24 4.91 -28.55
C LYS A 260 24.72 4.02 -27.41
N GLU A 261 24.91 4.57 -26.23
CA GLU A 261 25.01 3.80 -24.99
C GLU A 261 23.62 3.72 -24.37
N SER A 262 23.22 2.48 -24.04
CA SER A 262 22.01 2.19 -23.29
C SER A 262 22.08 2.92 -21.95
N SER A 263 21.11 3.76 -21.67
CA SER A 263 21.06 4.58 -20.47
C SER A 263 20.72 3.70 -19.25
N GLY A 264 21.36 3.98 -18.12
CA GLY A 264 21.12 3.31 -16.83
C GLY A 264 19.71 3.47 -16.23
N ALA A 265 18.77 4.01 -17.00
CA ALA A 265 17.34 4.07 -16.66
C ALA A 265 16.70 2.67 -16.56
N ASP A 266 17.15 1.73 -17.42
CA ASP A 266 16.57 0.36 -17.44
C ASP A 266 16.90 -0.47 -16.18
N ALA A 267 17.99 -0.15 -15.48
CA ALA A 267 18.37 -0.85 -14.24
C ALA A 267 17.57 -0.36 -13.03
N ILE A 268 17.18 0.91 -13.02
CA ILE A 268 16.38 1.50 -11.93
C ILE A 268 14.91 1.06 -12.03
N ASP A 269 14.39 0.92 -13.25
CA ASP A 269 13.01 0.46 -13.46
C ASP A 269 12.81 -1.02 -13.10
N ALA A 270 13.85 -1.85 -13.26
CA ALA A 270 13.80 -3.26 -12.83
C ALA A 270 13.77 -3.45 -11.30
N ILE A 271 14.24 -2.46 -10.53
CA ILE A 271 14.23 -2.48 -9.06
C ILE A 271 12.90 -1.96 -8.49
N LYS A 272 12.20 -1.07 -9.20
CA LYS A 272 10.93 -0.45 -8.77
C LYS A 272 9.75 -1.43 -8.63
N ASP A 273 9.80 -2.56 -9.32
CA ASP A 273 8.77 -3.60 -9.27
C ASP A 273 9.13 -4.77 -8.34
N HIS A 274 10.15 -4.61 -7.48
CA HIS A 274 10.54 -5.67 -6.55
C HIS A 274 9.51 -5.78 -5.41
N PRO A 275 8.97 -7.00 -5.11
CA PRO A 275 7.85 -7.19 -4.18
C PRO A 275 8.18 -6.90 -2.70
N ILE A 276 9.40 -6.47 -2.38
CA ILE A 276 9.87 -6.32 -0.99
C ILE A 276 9.28 -5.08 -0.30
N PHE A 277 8.88 -4.02 -1.04
CA PHE A 277 8.36 -2.80 -0.44
C PHE A 277 7.24 -2.18 -1.29
N THR A 278 6.06 -2.12 -0.71
CA THR A 278 4.95 -1.28 -1.17
C THR A 278 4.64 -0.25 -0.10
N ALA A 279 4.35 1.00 -0.49
CA ALA A 279 3.90 2.02 0.45
C ALA A 279 2.37 1.99 0.58
N VAL A 280 1.87 2.26 1.77
CA VAL A 280 0.44 2.32 2.09
C VAL A 280 -0.01 3.78 2.21
#